data_09c21cf117f9842780f630dd23d8d4d8
#
_entry.id   09c21cf117f9842780f630dd23d8d4d8
#
_cell.length_a   1.000
_cell.length_b   1.000
_cell.length_c   1.000
_cell.angle_alpha   90.00
_cell.angle_beta   90.00
_cell.angle_gamma   90.00
#
_symmetry.space_group_name_H-M   'P 1'
#
loop_
_entity.id
_entity.type
_entity.pdbx_description
1 polymer ?
#
loop_
_entity_poly.entity_id
_entity_poly.type
_entity_poly.pdbx_seq_one_letter_code
_entity_poly.pdbx_strand_id
1 'polypeptide(L)'
;MTRFSFLAAAASVAGAGLGLYCAPALAAEVPAHSKPAHVEAIAGSSLKKVTLTPKAAERLGVQIDEVRADMSGRLIVPYTAVLYDLTGGAWVYVHSDPMAFVRQAVKIDTIKGNNVYLSDGPSVGTKVLAAAVPQVFGTEAGVGH
;
A
#
# COMPACT_ATOMS: atom_id res chain seq x y z
N MET A 1 9.87 -65.98 9.60
CA MET A 1 10.97 -66.98 9.40
C MET A 1 12.25 -66.20 9.10
N THR A 2 13.23 -66.52 9.94
CA THR A 2 14.69 -66.45 9.73
C THR A 2 15.32 -65.02 9.64
N ARG A 3 15.95 -64.49 10.71
CA ARG A 3 17.26 -64.74 11.34
C ARG A 3 18.42 -64.46 10.36
N PHE A 4 19.43 -63.67 10.65
CA PHE A 4 20.49 -63.63 11.63
C PHE A 4 21.27 -62.37 11.44
N SER A 5 21.63 -61.52 12.37
CA SER A 5 22.72 -61.65 13.39
C SER A 5 24.16 -61.64 12.87
N PHE A 6 24.90 -60.80 13.57
CA PHE A 6 26.31 -60.80 14.02
C PHE A 6 27.15 -59.71 13.39
N LEU A 7 27.88 -59.00 14.05
CA LEU A 7 28.63 -58.87 15.30
C LEU A 7 29.95 -58.14 14.99
N ALA A 8 30.16 -57.10 15.74
CA ALA A 8 31.39 -56.66 16.39
C ALA A 8 32.71 -56.52 15.59
N ALA A 9 33.34 -55.38 15.77
CA ALA A 9 34.58 -55.25 16.52
C ALA A 9 35.06 -53.82 16.67
N ALA A 10 35.54 -53.57 17.86
CA ALA A 10 36.10 -52.31 18.33
C ALA A 10 37.50 -52.05 17.75
N ALA A 11 37.86 -50.78 17.63
CA ALA A 11 39.24 -50.34 17.86
C ALA A 11 39.25 -48.84 18.17
N SER A 12 39.72 -48.55 19.37
CA SER A 12 40.05 -47.24 19.90
C SER A 12 41.22 -46.61 19.15
N VAL A 13 41.13 -45.30 18.85
CA VAL A 13 42.33 -44.44 18.85
C VAL A 13 41.91 -43.06 19.31
N ALA A 14 42.51 -42.63 20.40
CA ALA A 14 42.46 -41.28 20.91
C ALA A 14 43.21 -40.31 19.97
N GLY A 15 42.55 -39.26 19.60
CA GLY A 15 43.14 -38.10 18.90
C GLY A 15 42.50 -36.83 19.38
N ALA A 16 43.17 -36.14 20.32
CA ALA A 16 42.80 -34.82 20.74
C ALA A 16 43.06 -33.83 19.60
N GLY A 17 42.02 -33.41 18.94
CA GLY A 17 42.05 -32.33 17.99
C GLY A 17 41.10 -31.23 18.48
N LEU A 18 41.64 -30.13 19.03
CA LEU A 18 40.90 -28.89 19.22
C LEU A 18 40.51 -28.37 17.86
N GLY A 19 39.39 -28.79 17.33
CA GLY A 19 38.76 -28.15 16.19
C GLY A 19 37.97 -26.94 16.69
N LEU A 20 38.45 -25.74 16.38
CA LEU A 20 37.63 -24.54 16.45
C LEU A 20 36.45 -24.76 15.50
N TYR A 21 35.30 -25.06 16.06
CA TYR A 21 34.04 -24.97 15.35
C TYR A 21 33.74 -23.51 15.16
N CYS A 22 34.16 -22.96 14.02
CA CYS A 22 33.63 -21.70 13.53
C CYS A 22 32.19 -21.98 13.13
N ALA A 23 31.24 -21.68 14.03
CA ALA A 23 29.84 -21.68 13.69
C ALA A 23 29.64 -20.66 12.56
N PRO A 24 29.00 -21.01 11.43
CA PRO A 24 28.60 -20.00 10.47
C PRO A 24 27.61 -19.09 11.20
N ALA A 25 27.98 -17.83 11.35
CA ALA A 25 27.06 -16.80 11.76
C ALA A 25 25.92 -16.85 10.76
N LEU A 26 24.75 -17.26 11.22
CA LEU A 26 23.49 -17.01 10.51
C LEU A 26 23.41 -15.50 10.33
N ALA A 27 23.82 -15.05 9.15
CA ALA A 27 23.52 -13.72 8.70
C ALA A 27 22.00 -13.62 8.74
N ALA A 28 21.47 -12.95 9.75
CA ALA A 28 20.07 -12.57 9.77
C ALA A 28 19.86 -11.78 8.49
N GLU A 29 19.15 -12.37 7.52
CA GLU A 29 18.65 -11.65 6.37
C GLU A 29 17.82 -10.49 6.91
N VAL A 30 18.40 -9.30 6.82
CA VAL A 30 17.66 -8.06 7.05
C VAL A 30 16.52 -8.11 6.04
N PRO A 31 15.24 -8.16 6.46
CA PRO A 31 14.16 -8.23 5.51
C PRO A 31 14.29 -7.05 4.57
N ALA A 32 14.43 -7.33 3.30
CA ALA A 32 14.48 -6.33 2.25
C ALA A 32 13.32 -5.36 2.52
N HIS A 33 13.64 -4.08 2.74
CA HIS A 33 12.64 -3.08 3.03
C HIS A 33 11.73 -3.00 1.81
N SER A 34 10.61 -3.72 1.85
CA SER A 34 9.59 -3.63 0.82
C SER A 34 9.18 -2.17 0.71
N LYS A 35 9.29 -1.61 -0.49
CA LYS A 35 8.92 -0.21 -0.72
C LYS A 35 7.51 0.00 -0.18
N PRO A 36 7.26 1.06 0.60
CA PRO A 36 5.97 1.27 1.26
C PRO A 36 4.83 1.50 0.27
N ALA A 37 5.17 1.89 -0.95
CA ALA A 37 4.23 2.12 -2.03
C ALA A 37 4.81 1.69 -3.38
N HIS A 38 3.93 1.31 -4.29
CA HIS A 38 4.24 1.03 -5.69
C HIS A 38 3.45 1.98 -6.58
N VAL A 39 4.12 2.60 -7.55
CA VAL A 39 3.50 3.55 -8.47
C VAL A 39 3.63 3.01 -9.88
N GLU A 40 2.50 2.81 -10.53
CA GLU A 40 2.39 2.30 -11.91
C GLU A 40 1.78 3.36 -12.82
N ALA A 41 2.38 3.56 -13.99
CA ALA A 41 1.78 4.39 -15.01
C ALA A 41 0.58 3.66 -15.65
N ILE A 42 -0.52 4.38 -15.86
CA ILE A 42 -1.69 3.85 -16.55
C ILE A 42 -1.50 4.09 -18.06
N ALA A 43 -1.51 3.01 -18.84
CA ALA A 43 -1.33 3.10 -20.29
C ALA A 43 -2.37 4.04 -20.91
N GLY A 44 -1.91 4.96 -21.76
CA GLY A 44 -2.78 5.93 -22.45
C GLY A 44 -3.27 7.09 -21.57
N SER A 45 -2.72 7.25 -20.35
CA SER A 45 -3.07 8.34 -19.42
C SER A 45 -1.82 8.96 -18.79
N SER A 46 -1.92 10.22 -18.40
CA SER A 46 -0.92 10.88 -17.55
C SER A 46 -1.08 10.50 -16.07
N LEU A 47 -2.11 9.75 -15.73
CA LEU A 47 -2.42 9.34 -14.37
C LEU A 47 -1.60 8.12 -13.97
N LYS A 48 -1.37 7.99 -12.68
CA LYS A 48 -0.67 6.85 -12.09
C LYS A 48 -1.56 6.16 -11.06
N LYS A 49 -1.39 4.86 -10.93
CA LYS A 49 -1.98 4.07 -9.87
C LYS A 49 -0.97 3.97 -8.73
N VAL A 50 -1.37 4.37 -7.54
CA VAL A 50 -0.57 4.26 -6.32
C VAL A 50 -1.11 3.10 -5.50
N THR A 51 -0.29 2.09 -5.27
CA THR A 51 -0.64 0.95 -4.41
C THR A 51 0.18 1.03 -3.13
N LEU A 52 -0.48 1.10 -1.99
CA LEU A 52 0.17 1.13 -0.68
C LEU A 52 0.24 -0.29 -0.09
N THR A 53 1.33 -0.57 0.63
CA THR A 53 1.34 -1.75 1.49
C THR A 53 0.39 -1.55 2.66
N PRO A 54 -0.22 -2.61 3.24
CA PRO A 54 -1.11 -2.49 4.40
C PRO A 54 -0.46 -1.73 5.56
N LYS A 55 0.82 -1.99 5.81
CA LYS A 55 1.60 -1.30 6.85
C LYS A 55 1.81 0.18 6.56
N ALA A 56 1.98 0.55 5.28
CA ALA A 56 2.10 1.95 4.89
C ALA A 56 0.75 2.66 5.04
N ALA A 57 -0.34 2.05 4.60
CA ALA A 57 -1.68 2.58 4.75
C ALA A 57 -2.05 2.84 6.22
N GLU A 58 -1.73 1.90 7.11
CA GLU A 58 -1.91 2.05 8.55
C GLU A 58 -1.08 3.22 9.11
N ARG A 59 0.22 3.30 8.78
CA ARG A 59 1.10 4.37 9.24
C ARG A 59 0.67 5.76 8.76
N LEU A 60 0.12 5.85 7.56
CA LEU A 60 -0.38 7.09 6.99
C LEU A 60 -1.76 7.47 7.52
N GLY A 61 -2.43 6.57 8.24
CA GLY A 61 -3.80 6.78 8.71
C GLY A 61 -4.80 6.86 7.56
N VAL A 62 -4.63 6.02 6.53
CA VAL A 62 -5.53 5.99 5.36
C VAL A 62 -6.95 5.71 5.82
N GLN A 63 -7.85 6.59 5.45
CA GLN A 63 -9.29 6.42 5.63
C GLN A 63 -9.98 6.47 4.28
N ILE A 64 -10.98 5.63 4.12
CA ILE A 64 -11.78 5.53 2.91
C ILE A 64 -13.21 5.91 3.28
N ASP A 65 -13.84 6.74 2.47
CA ASP A 65 -15.25 7.10 2.56
C ASP A 65 -15.92 6.79 1.21
N GLU A 66 -17.23 6.89 1.16
CA GLU A 66 -17.99 6.64 -0.06
C GLU A 66 -18.59 7.94 -0.60
N VAL A 67 -18.60 8.06 -1.92
CA VAL A 67 -19.32 9.13 -2.58
C VAL A 67 -20.82 8.97 -2.31
N ARG A 68 -21.43 9.98 -1.74
CA ARG A 68 -22.86 10.03 -1.42
C ARG A 68 -23.59 10.94 -2.41
N ALA A 69 -24.90 10.89 -2.42
CA ALA A 69 -25.73 11.85 -3.12
C ALA A 69 -26.66 12.53 -2.14
N ASP A 70 -26.97 13.80 -2.41
CA ASP A 70 -28.07 14.50 -1.76
C ASP A 70 -29.42 14.16 -2.42
N MET A 71 -30.51 14.70 -1.87
CA MET A 71 -31.86 14.48 -2.40
C MET A 71 -32.07 15.07 -3.81
N SER A 72 -31.19 15.94 -4.28
CA SER A 72 -31.20 16.49 -5.63
C SER A 72 -30.28 15.76 -6.59
N GLY A 73 -29.61 14.68 -6.12
CA GLY A 73 -28.71 13.85 -6.92
C GLY A 73 -27.29 14.43 -7.07
N ARG A 74 -26.93 15.49 -6.35
CA ARG A 74 -25.57 16.02 -6.36
C ARG A 74 -24.66 15.11 -5.56
N LEU A 75 -23.47 14.87 -6.11
CA LEU A 75 -22.46 14.03 -5.47
C LEU A 75 -21.86 14.77 -4.27
N ILE A 76 -21.61 14.05 -3.19
CA ILE A 76 -21.03 14.59 -1.96
C ILE A 76 -19.80 13.75 -1.60
N VAL A 77 -18.69 14.45 -1.35
CA VAL A 77 -17.46 13.87 -0.81
C VAL A 77 -16.99 14.69 0.40
N PRO A 78 -16.23 14.12 1.35
CA PRO A 78 -15.63 14.90 2.41
C PRO A 78 -14.60 15.88 1.85
N TYR A 79 -14.51 17.07 2.45
CA TYR A 79 -13.55 18.10 2.01
C TYR A 79 -12.11 17.59 2.04
N THR A 80 -11.77 16.74 3.00
CA THR A 80 -10.44 16.15 3.15
C THR A 80 -10.06 15.17 2.02
N ALA A 81 -11.04 14.69 1.24
CA ALA A 81 -10.80 13.82 0.09
C ALA A 81 -10.38 14.60 -1.17
N VAL A 82 -10.60 15.91 -1.19
CA VAL A 82 -10.33 16.73 -2.37
C VAL A 82 -8.87 17.19 -2.39
N LEU A 83 -8.23 16.97 -3.51
CA LEU A 83 -6.89 17.45 -3.83
C LEU A 83 -7.01 18.56 -4.90
N TYR A 84 -6.32 19.67 -4.69
CA TYR A 84 -6.15 20.71 -5.69
C TYR A 84 -4.75 20.64 -6.29
N ASP A 85 -4.68 20.66 -7.61
CA ASP A 85 -3.40 20.75 -8.30
C ASP A 85 -2.96 22.20 -8.51
N LEU A 86 -1.73 22.38 -9.00
CA LEU A 86 -1.15 23.70 -9.24
C LEU A 86 -1.83 24.47 -10.38
N THR A 87 -2.62 23.80 -11.20
CA THR A 87 -3.36 24.39 -12.31
C THR A 87 -4.80 24.78 -11.93
N GLY A 88 -5.18 24.52 -10.67
CA GLY A 88 -6.52 24.79 -10.14
C GLY A 88 -7.52 23.67 -10.41
N GLY A 89 -7.07 22.53 -10.91
CA GLY A 89 -7.89 21.32 -11.04
C GLY A 89 -8.19 20.69 -9.68
N ALA A 90 -9.40 20.20 -9.52
CA ALA A 90 -9.80 19.44 -8.35
C ALA A 90 -9.87 17.95 -8.68
N TRP A 91 -9.38 17.14 -7.75
CA TRP A 91 -9.23 15.70 -7.91
C TRP A 91 -9.63 14.97 -6.64
N VAL A 92 -10.06 13.72 -6.79
CA VAL A 92 -10.20 12.76 -5.68
C VAL A 92 -9.44 11.47 -6.03
N TYR A 93 -8.97 10.75 -5.03
CA TYR A 93 -8.40 9.42 -5.22
C TYR A 93 -9.49 8.37 -5.09
N VAL A 94 -9.79 7.70 -6.18
CA VAL A 94 -10.71 6.55 -6.20
C VAL A 94 -9.95 5.30 -5.78
N HIS A 95 -10.52 4.56 -4.85
CA HIS A 95 -10.02 3.28 -4.41
C HIS A 95 -10.50 2.18 -5.37
N SER A 96 -9.59 1.49 -6.02
CA SER A 96 -9.90 0.47 -7.04
C SER A 96 -9.66 -0.97 -6.60
N ASP A 97 -8.60 -1.25 -5.88
CA ASP A 97 -8.25 -2.59 -5.38
C ASP A 97 -7.62 -2.45 -4.00
N PRO A 98 -7.37 -3.54 -3.26
CA PRO A 98 -6.90 -3.41 -1.90
C PRO A 98 -5.69 -2.46 -1.82
N MET A 99 -5.91 -1.27 -1.25
CA MET A 99 -4.93 -0.19 -1.09
C MET A 99 -4.37 0.39 -2.40
N ALA A 100 -5.10 0.29 -3.51
CA ALA A 100 -4.77 0.95 -4.77
C ALA A 100 -5.64 2.18 -5.00
N PHE A 101 -5.02 3.27 -5.43
CA PHE A 101 -5.64 4.57 -5.59
C PHE A 101 -5.28 5.18 -6.93
N VAL A 102 -6.27 5.73 -7.62
CA VAL A 102 -6.11 6.44 -8.90
C VAL A 102 -6.83 7.79 -8.81
N ARG A 103 -6.17 8.85 -9.26
CA ARG A 103 -6.81 10.16 -9.30
C ARG A 103 -7.93 10.21 -10.34
N GLN A 104 -9.04 10.81 -9.96
CA GLN A 104 -10.12 11.16 -10.88
C GLN A 104 -10.43 12.65 -10.74
N ALA A 105 -10.53 13.34 -11.87
CA ALA A 105 -10.91 14.75 -11.90
C ALA A 105 -12.36 14.90 -11.43
N VAL A 106 -12.61 15.97 -10.69
CA VAL A 106 -13.95 16.33 -10.21
C VAL A 106 -14.25 17.81 -10.48
N LYS A 107 -15.52 18.14 -10.60
CA LYS A 107 -15.98 19.53 -10.68
C LYS A 107 -16.73 19.88 -9.42
N ILE A 108 -16.22 20.86 -8.70
CA ILE A 108 -16.84 21.35 -7.47
C ILE A 108 -17.94 22.33 -7.82
N ASP A 109 -19.13 22.10 -7.30
CA ASP A 109 -20.26 23.02 -7.37
C ASP A 109 -20.25 23.99 -6.17
N THR A 110 -20.23 23.44 -4.95
CA THR A 110 -20.23 24.23 -3.73
C THR A 110 -19.60 23.46 -2.57
N ILE A 111 -19.14 24.19 -1.57
CA ILE A 111 -18.57 23.64 -0.35
C ILE A 111 -19.43 24.12 0.83
N LYS A 112 -19.89 23.19 1.66
CA LYS A 112 -20.67 23.49 2.87
C LYS A 112 -20.12 22.73 4.06
N GLY A 113 -19.49 23.46 4.96
CA GLY A 113 -18.82 22.85 6.12
C GLY A 113 -17.75 21.86 5.69
N ASN A 114 -17.88 20.62 6.09
CA ASN A 114 -16.93 19.54 5.78
C ASN A 114 -17.31 18.72 4.53
N ASN A 115 -18.34 19.13 3.80
CA ASN A 115 -18.82 18.45 2.60
C ASN A 115 -18.58 19.28 1.35
N VAL A 116 -18.08 18.61 0.32
CA VAL A 116 -17.93 19.18 -1.02
C VAL A 116 -18.98 18.56 -1.92
N TYR A 117 -19.76 19.42 -2.55
CA TYR A 117 -20.79 19.04 -3.52
C TYR A 117 -20.17 19.13 -4.90
N LEU A 118 -20.29 18.05 -5.65
CA LEU A 118 -19.73 17.94 -6.98
C LEU A 118 -20.84 17.99 -8.03
N SER A 119 -20.58 18.72 -9.12
CA SER A 119 -21.39 18.68 -10.33
C SER A 119 -20.97 17.55 -11.27
N ASP A 120 -19.71 17.08 -11.14
CA ASP A 120 -19.16 15.97 -11.91
C ASP A 120 -18.08 15.25 -11.11
N GLY A 121 -18.05 13.92 -11.17
CA GLY A 121 -17.12 13.10 -10.40
C GLY A 121 -17.44 11.60 -10.43
N PRO A 122 -16.83 10.83 -9.54
CA PRO A 122 -17.10 9.39 -9.44
C PRO A 122 -18.54 9.10 -9.01
N SER A 123 -19.07 7.98 -9.46
CA SER A 123 -20.44 7.56 -9.16
C SER A 123 -20.70 7.40 -7.66
N VAL A 124 -21.96 7.53 -7.26
CA VAL A 124 -22.41 7.24 -5.89
C VAL A 124 -22.01 5.82 -5.47
N GLY A 125 -21.55 5.65 -4.24
CA GLY A 125 -21.05 4.38 -3.73
C GLY A 125 -19.60 4.08 -4.09
N THR A 126 -18.95 4.90 -4.93
CA THR A 126 -17.53 4.78 -5.20
C THR A 126 -16.73 5.11 -3.94
N LYS A 127 -15.79 4.25 -3.59
CA LYS A 127 -14.89 4.47 -2.46
C LYS A 127 -13.80 5.46 -2.85
N VAL A 128 -13.60 6.47 -2.01
CA VAL A 128 -12.59 7.51 -2.18
C VAL A 128 -11.72 7.65 -0.95
N LEU A 129 -10.48 8.05 -1.17
CA LEU A 129 -9.55 8.34 -0.09
C LEU A 129 -10.00 9.60 0.65
N ALA A 130 -10.32 9.47 1.94
CA ALA A 130 -10.79 10.58 2.78
C ALA A 130 -9.69 11.16 3.69
N ALA A 131 -8.64 10.39 3.96
CA ALA A 131 -7.47 10.86 4.73
C ALA A 131 -6.18 10.40 4.07
N ALA A 132 -5.07 11.08 4.36
CA ALA A 132 -3.74 10.86 3.77
C ALA A 132 -3.63 11.23 2.26
N VAL A 133 -4.54 12.05 1.74
CA VAL A 133 -4.54 12.50 0.34
C VAL A 133 -3.23 13.16 -0.07
N PRO A 134 -2.66 14.12 0.69
CA PRO A 134 -1.38 14.75 0.35
C PRO A 134 -0.21 13.77 0.32
N GLN A 135 -0.21 12.78 1.21
CA GLN A 135 0.85 11.76 1.30
C GLN A 135 0.83 10.82 0.08
N VAL A 136 -0.36 10.41 -0.33
CA VAL A 136 -0.55 9.59 -1.54
C VAL A 136 -0.16 10.40 -2.77
N PHE A 137 -0.51 11.67 -2.84
CA PHE A 137 -0.10 12.56 -3.91
C PHE A 137 1.43 12.74 -3.97
N GLY A 138 2.08 12.96 -2.82
CA GLY A 138 3.54 13.02 -2.73
C GLY A 138 4.21 11.76 -3.25
N THR A 139 3.64 10.59 -2.95
CA THR A 139 4.11 9.31 -3.45
C THR A 139 3.94 9.20 -4.98
N GLU A 140 2.78 9.58 -5.50
CA GLU A 140 2.52 9.60 -6.95
C GLU A 140 3.46 10.54 -7.70
N ALA A 141 3.74 11.71 -7.14
CA ALA A 141 4.64 12.71 -7.69
C ALA A 141 6.13 12.31 -7.57
N GLY A 142 6.45 11.29 -6.78
CA GLY A 142 7.82 10.82 -6.56
C GLY A 142 8.64 11.68 -5.60
N VAL A 143 7.98 12.47 -4.73
CA VAL A 143 8.65 13.32 -3.72
C VAL A 143 8.71 12.68 -2.34
N GLY A 144 8.19 11.46 -2.20
CA GLY A 144 8.27 10.66 -0.97
C GLY A 144 9.37 9.59 -1.07
N HIS A 145 10.51 9.82 -0.48
CA HIS A 145 11.58 8.81 -0.31
C HIS A 145 11.61 8.33 1.13
#